data_252d200b6410389de4ec122333fe2ada
#
_entry.id   252d200b6410389de4ec122333fe2ada
#
_cell.length_a   1.000
_cell.length_b   1.000
_cell.length_c   1.000
_cell.angle_alpha   90.00
_cell.angle_beta   90.00
_cell.angle_gamma   90.00
#
_symmetry.space_group_name_H-M   'P 1'
#
loop_
_entity.id
_entity.type
_entity.pdbx_description
1 polymer ?
#
loop_
_entity_poly.entity_id
_entity_poly.type
_entity_poly.pdbx_seq_one_letter_code
_entity_poly.pdbx_strand_id
1 'polypeptide(L)'
;MTARVRVSEDQDELLHYRLSLRLGPVHARQRLGIERETEARVFGRDKRSFHLENLTNAPKLIRFCLKAVGLLRRAQANSLKLTTEHNTFVLPDLPSAFEGFRILHLTDLHVDMDEANLQAVIRQIAPLDYDLCVLTGDYRQRTWGPVDDALDGMDRLRQAVHGDAYAVLGNHDSVRMVPTLEDMGYRLLMNEMVPLERGDSRLYLAGVDDAHYYKVHNLHRAGDDIPAGGISLLLSHTPEIWREAAHAGYDLFLCGHTHGGQLCLPGGIPLTLDSDCPRRLGRGLWQVNGMQGYTSPGAGTSVLNVRLNCPPEVTIHTLTRGP
;
A
#
# COMPACT_ATOMS: atom_id res chain seq x y z
N MET A 1 -17.90 30.42 -19.64
CA MET A 1 -17.14 30.15 -18.39
C MET A 1 -18.00 29.56 -17.25
N THR A 2 -19.30 29.75 -17.24
CA THR A 2 -20.22 29.37 -16.15
C THR A 2 -20.65 27.89 -16.11
N ALA A 3 -20.72 27.18 -17.21
CA ALA A 3 -21.25 25.80 -17.23
C ALA A 3 -20.20 24.76 -16.74
N ARG A 4 -18.94 24.90 -17.11
CA ARG A 4 -17.87 23.98 -16.64
C ARG A 4 -17.58 24.12 -15.13
N VAL A 5 -17.72 25.32 -14.56
CA VAL A 5 -17.52 25.56 -13.12
C VAL A 5 -18.64 24.90 -12.30
N ARG A 6 -19.91 25.00 -12.77
CA ARG A 6 -21.04 24.36 -12.05
C ARG A 6 -20.98 22.82 -12.08
N VAL A 7 -20.59 22.21 -13.20
CA VAL A 7 -20.47 20.75 -13.31
C VAL A 7 -19.35 20.22 -12.39
N SER A 8 -18.27 20.98 -12.18
CA SER A 8 -17.21 20.60 -11.25
C SER A 8 -17.61 20.75 -9.76
N GLU A 9 -18.42 21.77 -9.43
CA GLU A 9 -18.96 21.97 -8.07
C GLU A 9 -19.94 20.84 -7.71
N ASP A 10 -20.87 20.48 -8.59
CA ASP A 10 -21.81 19.38 -8.39
C ASP A 10 -21.10 18.03 -8.22
N GLN A 11 -20.00 17.79 -8.95
CA GLN A 11 -19.19 16.57 -8.82
C GLN A 11 -18.41 16.53 -7.51
N ASP A 12 -17.84 17.64 -7.07
CA ASP A 12 -17.16 17.74 -5.78
C ASP A 12 -18.13 17.55 -4.62
N GLU A 13 -19.33 18.11 -4.69
CA GLU A 13 -20.38 17.91 -3.67
C GLU A 13 -20.84 16.45 -3.61
N LEU A 14 -21.06 15.81 -4.75
CA LEU A 14 -21.41 14.40 -4.80
C LEU A 14 -20.29 13.50 -4.22
N LEU A 15 -19.04 13.79 -4.55
CA LEU A 15 -17.89 13.09 -3.98
C LEU A 15 -17.81 13.25 -2.46
N HIS A 16 -17.95 14.47 -1.96
CA HIS A 16 -18.00 14.75 -0.53
C HIS A 16 -19.14 14.00 0.18
N TYR A 17 -20.30 13.95 -0.45
CA TYR A 17 -21.44 13.20 0.07
C TYR A 17 -21.15 11.70 0.14
N ARG A 18 -20.66 11.08 -0.96
CA ARG A 18 -20.27 9.66 -1.00
C ARG A 18 -19.23 9.33 0.09
N LEU A 19 -18.18 10.14 0.20
CA LEU A 19 -17.13 9.95 1.21
C LEU A 19 -17.68 10.11 2.63
N SER A 20 -18.57 11.07 2.87
CA SER A 20 -19.17 11.27 4.20
C SER A 20 -20.07 10.12 4.62
N LEU A 21 -20.80 9.52 3.66
CA LEU A 21 -21.59 8.31 3.91
C LEU A 21 -20.69 7.10 4.20
N ARG A 22 -19.59 6.97 3.45
CA ARG A 22 -18.71 5.80 3.52
C ARG A 22 -17.79 5.81 4.75
N LEU A 23 -17.14 6.94 5.04
CA LEU A 23 -16.10 7.08 6.06
C LEU A 23 -16.63 7.72 7.36
N GLY A 24 -17.80 8.29 7.30
CA GLY A 24 -18.31 9.22 8.30
C GLY A 24 -17.82 10.65 8.07
N PRO A 25 -18.63 11.65 8.48
CA PRO A 25 -18.40 13.05 8.12
C PRO A 25 -17.13 13.66 8.73
N VAL A 26 -16.67 13.15 9.87
CA VAL A 26 -15.46 13.66 10.54
C VAL A 26 -14.22 13.20 9.81
N HIS A 27 -14.08 11.90 9.54
CA HIS A 27 -12.93 11.31 8.84
C HIS A 27 -12.82 11.87 7.41
N ALA A 28 -13.94 11.90 6.66
CA ALA A 28 -13.96 12.45 5.31
C ALA A 28 -13.48 13.91 5.26
N ARG A 29 -13.98 14.76 6.16
CA ARG A 29 -13.55 16.18 6.23
C ARG A 29 -12.09 16.33 6.65
N GLN A 30 -11.63 15.56 7.65
CA GLN A 30 -10.25 15.59 8.11
C GLN A 30 -9.31 15.21 6.96
N ARG A 31 -9.56 14.07 6.31
CA ARG A 31 -8.69 13.54 5.25
C ARG A 31 -8.63 14.48 4.05
N LEU A 32 -9.78 14.95 3.56
CA LEU A 32 -9.86 15.91 2.46
C LEU A 32 -9.22 17.26 2.81
N GLY A 33 -9.36 17.72 4.05
CA GLY A 33 -8.75 18.96 4.53
C GLY A 33 -7.23 18.88 4.51
N ILE A 34 -6.66 17.80 5.04
CA ILE A 34 -5.21 17.56 5.06
C ILE A 34 -4.67 17.41 3.64
N GLU A 35 -5.37 16.69 2.74
CA GLU A 35 -4.96 16.57 1.33
C GLU A 35 -4.87 17.96 0.67
N ARG A 36 -5.90 18.80 0.82
CA ARG A 36 -5.91 20.16 0.26
C ARG A 36 -4.77 21.03 0.80
N GLU A 37 -4.50 20.96 2.11
CA GLU A 37 -3.37 21.68 2.69
C GLU A 37 -2.03 21.20 2.14
N THR A 38 -1.88 19.90 1.94
CA THR A 38 -0.67 19.29 1.43
C THR A 38 -0.45 19.66 -0.04
N GLU A 39 -1.49 19.58 -0.87
CA GLU A 39 -1.45 20.04 -2.25
C GLU A 39 -1.08 21.55 -2.32
N ALA A 40 -1.69 22.38 -1.47
CA ALA A 40 -1.38 23.80 -1.41
C ALA A 40 0.08 24.08 -1.01
N ARG A 41 0.68 23.25 -0.14
CA ARG A 41 2.11 23.38 0.25
C ARG A 41 3.04 22.97 -0.88
N VAL A 42 2.70 21.94 -1.66
CA VAL A 42 3.50 21.51 -2.82
C VAL A 42 3.53 22.61 -3.89
N PHE A 43 2.38 23.28 -4.12
CA PHE A 43 2.30 24.41 -5.06
C PHE A 43 2.69 25.76 -4.44
N GLY A 44 2.68 25.87 -3.12
CA GLY A 44 3.07 27.07 -2.36
C GLY A 44 4.60 27.20 -2.23
N ARG A 45 5.06 28.44 -1.90
CA ARG A 45 6.48 28.75 -1.69
C ARG A 45 7.08 28.22 -0.37
N ASP A 46 6.32 27.48 0.44
CA ASP A 46 6.76 27.05 1.76
C ASP A 46 7.50 25.71 1.70
N LYS A 47 8.83 25.79 1.61
CA LYS A 47 9.77 24.67 1.40
C LYS A 47 10.11 23.87 2.67
N ARG A 48 9.25 23.82 3.70
CA ARG A 48 9.61 23.27 5.02
C ARG A 48 9.34 21.77 5.23
N SER A 49 8.74 21.07 4.28
CA SER A 49 8.60 19.61 4.36
C SER A 49 9.57 18.94 3.39
N PHE A 50 10.63 18.37 3.94
CA PHE A 50 11.65 17.60 3.21
C PHE A 50 11.14 16.18 2.99
N HIS A 51 10.39 15.93 1.92
CA HIS A 51 10.18 14.60 1.39
C HIS A 51 10.97 14.45 0.10
N LEU A 52 11.79 13.40 0.01
CA LEU A 52 12.70 13.14 -1.13
C LEU A 52 11.92 13.08 -2.46
N GLU A 53 10.69 12.60 -2.39
CA GLU A 53 9.74 12.43 -3.48
C GLU A 53 9.32 13.76 -4.14
N ASN A 54 9.31 14.84 -3.36
CA ASN A 54 8.94 16.19 -3.81
C ASN A 54 10.13 17.03 -4.30
N LEU A 55 11.36 16.48 -4.29
CA LEU A 55 12.55 17.14 -4.81
C LEU A 55 12.58 17.03 -6.33
N THR A 56 12.21 18.10 -7.04
CA THR A 56 12.18 18.18 -8.51
C THR A 56 13.49 17.79 -9.20
N ASN A 57 14.61 17.80 -8.49
CA ASN A 57 15.94 17.46 -9.01
C ASN A 57 16.44 16.06 -8.61
N ALA A 58 15.81 15.39 -7.64
CA ALA A 58 16.24 14.06 -7.18
C ALA A 58 16.26 13.01 -8.32
N PRO A 59 15.23 12.89 -9.17
CA PRO A 59 15.27 11.94 -10.29
C PRO A 59 16.41 12.20 -11.28
N LYS A 60 16.70 13.47 -11.54
CA LYS A 60 17.79 13.86 -12.45
C LYS A 60 19.15 13.50 -11.88
N LEU A 61 19.36 13.76 -10.59
CA LEU A 61 20.61 13.43 -9.88
C LEU A 61 20.82 11.92 -9.82
N ILE A 62 19.81 11.15 -9.42
CA ILE A 62 19.88 9.68 -9.37
C ILE A 62 20.20 9.12 -10.76
N ARG A 63 19.51 9.58 -11.80
CA ARG A 63 19.75 9.16 -13.17
C ARG A 63 21.18 9.51 -13.62
N PHE A 64 21.68 10.70 -13.30
CA PHE A 64 23.05 11.10 -13.60
C PHE A 64 24.08 10.19 -12.91
N CYS A 65 23.93 9.95 -11.61
CA CYS A 65 24.81 9.06 -10.85
C CYS A 65 24.82 7.63 -11.42
N LEU A 66 23.65 7.05 -11.65
CA LEU A 66 23.54 5.71 -12.24
C LEU A 66 24.15 5.63 -13.64
N LYS A 67 24.02 6.70 -14.45
CA LYS A 67 24.63 6.80 -15.78
C LYS A 67 26.14 6.90 -15.67
N ALA A 68 26.67 7.73 -14.76
CA ALA A 68 28.10 7.93 -14.56
C ALA A 68 28.82 6.63 -14.16
N VAL A 69 28.19 5.77 -13.36
CA VAL A 69 28.74 4.46 -12.98
C VAL A 69 28.33 3.31 -13.92
N GLY A 70 27.66 3.59 -15.04
CA GLY A 70 27.28 2.59 -16.05
C GLY A 70 26.12 1.65 -15.64
N LEU A 71 25.43 1.93 -14.54
CA LEU A 71 24.40 1.04 -13.98
C LEU A 71 22.96 1.38 -14.39
N LEU A 72 22.71 2.51 -15.07
CA LEU A 72 21.36 2.98 -15.37
C LEU A 72 20.53 1.95 -16.17
N ARG A 73 21.08 1.40 -17.26
CA ARG A 73 20.35 0.42 -18.09
C ARG A 73 20.03 -0.86 -17.32
N ARG A 74 20.98 -1.32 -16.48
CA ARG A 74 20.76 -2.48 -15.61
C ARG A 74 19.67 -2.21 -14.59
N ALA A 75 19.69 -1.05 -13.94
CA ALA A 75 18.70 -0.66 -12.94
C ALA A 75 17.29 -0.51 -13.54
N GLN A 76 17.18 0.03 -14.76
CA GLN A 76 15.91 0.07 -15.51
C GLN A 76 15.40 -1.32 -15.90
N ALA A 77 16.27 -2.20 -16.41
CA ALA A 77 15.88 -3.57 -16.74
C ALA A 77 15.46 -4.37 -15.49
N ASN A 78 16.05 -4.08 -14.34
CA ASN A 78 15.71 -4.75 -13.09
C ASN A 78 14.33 -4.34 -12.55
N SER A 79 13.84 -3.12 -12.83
CA SER A 79 12.51 -2.70 -12.37
C SER A 79 11.36 -3.48 -12.99
N LEU A 80 11.61 -4.18 -14.10
CA LEU A 80 10.64 -5.05 -14.78
C LEU A 80 10.81 -6.54 -14.44
N LYS A 81 11.80 -6.90 -13.63
CA LYS A 81 12.08 -8.30 -13.23
C LYS A 81 11.40 -8.61 -11.91
N LEU A 82 10.08 -8.71 -11.94
CA LEU A 82 9.31 -9.08 -10.76
C LEU A 82 9.67 -10.51 -10.32
N THR A 83 9.73 -10.68 -8.99
CA THR A 83 9.81 -11.98 -8.33
C THR A 83 8.49 -12.30 -7.65
N THR A 84 8.20 -13.58 -7.45
CA THR A 84 7.13 -14.02 -6.55
C THR A 84 7.79 -14.58 -5.31
N GLU A 85 7.56 -13.92 -4.17
CA GLU A 85 8.06 -14.37 -2.89
C GLU A 85 6.98 -15.19 -2.17
N HIS A 86 7.40 -16.21 -1.43
CA HIS A 86 6.52 -17.09 -0.68
C HIS A 86 6.91 -17.08 0.78
N ASN A 87 5.99 -16.68 1.65
CA ASN A 87 6.19 -16.66 3.09
C ASN A 87 5.16 -17.55 3.79
N THR A 88 5.55 -18.12 4.92
CA THR A 88 4.65 -18.86 5.80
C THR A 88 4.60 -18.17 7.15
N PHE A 89 3.37 -17.86 7.61
CA PHE A 89 3.10 -17.35 8.95
C PHE A 89 2.53 -18.46 9.82
N VAL A 90 3.17 -18.69 10.94
CA VAL A 90 2.75 -19.70 11.92
C VAL A 90 1.93 -19.00 13.00
N LEU A 91 0.61 -19.26 13.01
CA LEU A 91 -0.34 -18.72 13.96
C LEU A 91 -0.94 -19.89 14.75
N PRO A 92 -0.44 -20.23 15.96
CA PRO A 92 -0.85 -21.43 16.68
C PRO A 92 -2.36 -21.54 16.92
N ASP A 93 -3.01 -20.39 17.15
CA ASP A 93 -4.46 -20.30 17.39
C ASP A 93 -5.28 -20.12 16.11
N LEU A 94 -4.66 -20.25 14.92
CA LEU A 94 -5.35 -20.16 13.63
C LEU A 94 -6.50 -21.18 13.58
N PRO A 95 -7.75 -20.77 13.26
CA PRO A 95 -8.83 -21.71 13.06
C PRO A 95 -8.49 -22.72 11.96
N SER A 96 -8.80 -24.00 12.17
CA SER A 96 -8.43 -25.09 11.25
C SER A 96 -8.94 -24.91 9.82
N ALA A 97 -10.06 -24.22 9.64
CA ALA A 97 -10.59 -23.89 8.32
C ALA A 97 -9.68 -22.97 7.50
N PHE A 98 -8.76 -22.26 8.14
CA PHE A 98 -7.80 -21.37 7.50
C PHE A 98 -6.39 -21.99 7.38
N GLU A 99 -6.21 -23.27 7.74
CA GLU A 99 -4.94 -23.97 7.48
C GLU A 99 -4.65 -23.96 5.98
N GLY A 100 -3.44 -23.47 5.62
CA GLY A 100 -3.03 -23.35 4.22
C GLY A 100 -3.65 -22.16 3.47
N PHE A 101 -4.35 -21.24 4.15
CA PHE A 101 -4.95 -20.06 3.52
C PHE A 101 -3.88 -19.16 2.91
N ARG A 102 -4.04 -18.82 1.62
CA ARG A 102 -3.05 -18.07 0.84
C ARG A 102 -3.53 -16.66 0.54
N ILE A 103 -2.69 -15.69 0.84
CA ILE A 103 -2.94 -14.27 0.64
C ILE A 103 -1.95 -13.75 -0.40
N LEU A 104 -2.45 -13.27 -1.53
CA LEU A 104 -1.68 -12.46 -2.47
C LEU A 104 -1.54 -11.05 -1.91
N HIS A 105 -0.32 -10.60 -1.68
CA HIS A 105 -0.02 -9.25 -1.19
C HIS A 105 0.63 -8.42 -2.29
N LEU A 106 0.00 -7.32 -2.66
CA LEU A 106 0.47 -6.32 -3.61
C LEU A 106 0.61 -4.97 -2.92
N THR A 107 1.64 -4.20 -3.25
CA THR A 107 1.85 -2.86 -2.70
C THR A 107 2.73 -2.02 -3.61
N ASP A 108 2.68 -0.69 -3.43
CA ASP A 108 3.58 0.25 -4.11
C ASP A 108 3.58 0.05 -5.63
N LEU A 109 2.39 -0.06 -6.19
CA LEU A 109 2.18 -0.40 -7.59
C LEU A 109 2.52 0.74 -8.54
N HIS A 110 2.20 1.99 -8.15
CA HIS A 110 2.41 3.19 -8.96
C HIS A 110 2.03 2.96 -10.43
N VAL A 111 0.81 2.46 -10.66
CA VAL A 111 0.33 1.92 -11.94
C VAL A 111 0.38 2.91 -13.09
N ASP A 112 0.37 4.21 -12.77
CA ASP A 112 0.46 5.33 -13.72
C ASP A 112 1.91 5.76 -14.02
N MET A 113 2.90 5.11 -13.43
CA MET A 113 4.31 5.47 -13.64
C MET A 113 4.91 4.81 -14.89
N ASP A 114 4.58 3.53 -15.13
CA ASP A 114 5.12 2.76 -16.27
C ASP A 114 4.17 1.64 -16.67
N GLU A 115 3.62 1.74 -17.86
CA GLU A 115 2.73 0.73 -18.45
C GLU A 115 3.40 -0.65 -18.50
N ALA A 116 4.69 -0.72 -18.81
CA ALA A 116 5.42 -1.99 -18.89
C ALA A 116 5.49 -2.69 -17.52
N ASN A 117 5.55 -1.92 -16.44
CA ASN A 117 5.53 -2.44 -15.08
C ASN A 117 4.14 -3.00 -14.74
N LEU A 118 3.07 -2.26 -14.96
CA LEU A 118 1.70 -2.74 -14.73
C LEU A 118 1.44 -4.05 -15.48
N GLN A 119 1.84 -4.12 -16.76
CA GLN A 119 1.70 -5.34 -17.56
C GLN A 119 2.57 -6.49 -17.02
N ALA A 120 3.74 -6.19 -16.46
CA ALA A 120 4.57 -7.21 -15.81
C ALA A 120 3.89 -7.74 -14.53
N VAL A 121 3.30 -6.87 -13.71
CA VAL A 121 2.53 -7.28 -12.51
C VAL A 121 1.36 -8.17 -12.91
N ILE A 122 0.54 -7.76 -13.88
CA ILE A 122 -0.62 -8.53 -14.36
C ILE A 122 -0.19 -9.93 -14.84
N ARG A 123 0.87 -10.00 -15.65
CA ARG A 123 1.39 -11.31 -16.09
C ARG A 123 1.93 -12.17 -14.94
N GLN A 124 2.55 -11.54 -13.93
CA GLN A 124 3.12 -12.26 -12.80
C GLN A 124 2.05 -12.87 -11.90
N ILE A 125 0.94 -12.15 -11.66
CA ILE A 125 -0.13 -12.62 -10.78
C ILE A 125 -1.09 -13.60 -11.45
N ALA A 126 -1.23 -13.57 -12.79
CA ALA A 126 -2.20 -14.36 -13.53
C ALA A 126 -2.13 -15.90 -13.27
N PRO A 127 -0.94 -16.54 -13.14
CA PRO A 127 -0.83 -17.96 -12.84
C PRO A 127 -0.88 -18.30 -11.35
N LEU A 128 -0.91 -17.32 -10.45
CA LEU A 128 -0.83 -17.55 -9.01
C LEU A 128 -2.18 -18.03 -8.47
N ASP A 129 -2.11 -18.93 -7.52
CA ASP A 129 -3.26 -19.46 -6.81
C ASP A 129 -3.25 -18.94 -5.37
N TYR A 130 -4.35 -18.27 -4.96
CA TYR A 130 -4.53 -17.66 -3.65
C TYR A 130 -6.02 -17.58 -3.30
N ASP A 131 -6.33 -17.42 -2.01
CA ASP A 131 -7.70 -17.34 -1.50
C ASP A 131 -8.18 -15.88 -1.39
N LEU A 132 -7.25 -14.94 -1.20
CA LEU A 132 -7.52 -13.53 -0.95
C LEU A 132 -6.43 -12.66 -1.58
N CYS A 133 -6.80 -11.50 -2.13
CA CYS A 133 -5.85 -10.46 -2.48
C CYS A 133 -5.90 -9.30 -1.47
N VAL A 134 -4.75 -8.83 -1.01
CA VAL A 134 -4.62 -7.62 -0.21
C VAL A 134 -3.69 -6.63 -0.87
N LEU A 135 -4.06 -5.34 -0.83
CA LEU A 135 -3.29 -4.25 -1.41
C LEU A 135 -2.98 -3.21 -0.33
N THR A 136 -1.70 -2.94 -0.09
CA THR A 136 -1.28 -2.05 1.00
C THR A 136 -0.84 -0.66 0.53
N GLY A 137 -1.52 -0.11 -0.49
CA GLY A 137 -1.43 1.31 -0.87
C GLY A 137 -0.40 1.63 -1.95
N ASP A 138 -0.29 2.92 -2.24
CA ASP A 138 0.54 3.55 -3.26
C ASP A 138 0.23 3.05 -4.67
N TYR A 139 -1.01 3.30 -5.09
CA TYR A 139 -1.50 2.95 -6.42
C TYR A 139 -1.07 3.95 -7.48
N ARG A 140 -0.98 5.26 -7.13
CA ARG A 140 -0.52 6.31 -8.04
C ARG A 140 0.89 6.79 -7.76
N GLN A 141 1.53 7.41 -8.76
CA GLN A 141 2.89 7.91 -8.67
C GLN A 141 3.03 9.19 -7.82
N ARG A 142 2.09 10.13 -7.96
CA ARG A 142 2.20 11.45 -7.32
C ARG A 142 1.29 11.55 -6.11
N THR A 143 1.74 12.28 -5.09
CA THR A 143 0.92 12.61 -3.91
C THR A 143 -0.14 13.69 -4.18
N TRP A 144 -0.19 14.26 -5.40
CA TRP A 144 -1.06 15.37 -5.80
C TRP A 144 -1.45 15.28 -7.27
N GLY A 145 -2.50 16.04 -7.66
CA GLY A 145 -2.98 16.11 -9.03
C GLY A 145 -4.03 15.05 -9.40
N PRO A 146 -4.27 14.85 -10.72
CA PRO A 146 -5.31 13.94 -11.20
C PRO A 146 -5.08 12.49 -10.73
N VAL A 147 -6.17 11.75 -10.62
CA VAL A 147 -6.17 10.34 -10.20
C VAL A 147 -6.58 9.39 -11.33
N ASP A 148 -7.01 9.95 -12.48
CA ASP A 148 -7.66 9.20 -13.57
C ASP A 148 -6.76 8.10 -14.13
N ASP A 149 -5.50 8.42 -14.46
CA ASP A 149 -4.54 7.44 -15.01
C ASP A 149 -4.28 6.28 -14.02
N ALA A 150 -4.22 6.59 -12.73
CA ALA A 150 -4.06 5.57 -11.70
C ALA A 150 -5.33 4.72 -11.55
N LEU A 151 -6.52 5.31 -11.62
CA LEU A 151 -7.78 4.58 -11.60
C LEU A 151 -7.92 3.66 -12.82
N ASP A 152 -7.55 4.12 -14.01
CA ASP A 152 -7.54 3.29 -15.22
C ASP A 152 -6.57 2.10 -15.09
N GLY A 153 -5.41 2.32 -14.49
CA GLY A 153 -4.46 1.25 -14.18
C GLY A 153 -4.99 0.25 -13.17
N MET A 154 -5.66 0.74 -12.11
CA MET A 154 -6.28 -0.10 -11.08
C MET A 154 -7.45 -0.91 -11.61
N ASP A 155 -8.26 -0.37 -12.54
CA ASP A 155 -9.33 -1.13 -13.19
C ASP A 155 -8.77 -2.33 -13.97
N ARG A 156 -7.70 -2.13 -14.75
CA ARG A 156 -7.02 -3.21 -15.48
C ARG A 156 -6.40 -4.24 -14.55
N LEU A 157 -5.83 -3.81 -13.43
CA LEU A 157 -5.31 -4.72 -12.42
C LEU A 157 -6.45 -5.53 -11.79
N ARG A 158 -7.59 -4.89 -11.48
CA ARG A 158 -8.75 -5.57 -10.88
C ARG A 158 -9.28 -6.71 -11.75
N GLN A 159 -9.26 -6.53 -13.06
CA GLN A 159 -9.66 -7.56 -14.02
C GLN A 159 -8.72 -8.78 -14.03
N ALA A 160 -7.47 -8.63 -13.58
CA ALA A 160 -6.49 -9.71 -13.45
C ALA A 160 -6.49 -10.37 -12.06
N VAL A 161 -7.04 -9.71 -11.05
CA VAL A 161 -7.16 -10.22 -9.69
C VAL A 161 -8.46 -11.03 -9.57
N HIS A 162 -8.36 -12.30 -9.18
CA HIS A 162 -9.54 -13.11 -8.90
C HIS A 162 -9.96 -13.05 -7.42
N GLY A 163 -11.23 -13.30 -7.15
CA GLY A 163 -11.77 -13.31 -5.79
C GLY A 163 -11.88 -11.94 -5.14
N ASP A 164 -11.94 -11.95 -3.82
CA ASP A 164 -12.03 -10.75 -3.00
C ASP A 164 -10.69 -10.01 -2.95
N ALA A 165 -10.75 -8.67 -3.07
CA ALA A 165 -9.59 -7.78 -3.02
C ALA A 165 -9.82 -6.69 -1.97
N TYR A 166 -9.07 -6.75 -0.87
CA TYR A 166 -9.10 -5.74 0.18
C TYR A 166 -7.91 -4.80 0.03
N ALA A 167 -8.13 -3.52 0.32
CA ALA A 167 -7.13 -2.50 0.08
C ALA A 167 -7.10 -1.46 1.19
N VAL A 168 -5.93 -0.86 1.43
CA VAL A 168 -5.77 0.37 2.20
C VAL A 168 -5.12 1.43 1.32
N LEU A 169 -5.21 2.70 1.68
CA LEU A 169 -4.53 3.77 0.95
C LEU A 169 -3.12 4.00 1.47
N GLY A 170 -2.21 4.36 0.55
CA GLY A 170 -0.88 4.85 0.87
C GLY A 170 -0.78 6.38 0.86
N ASN A 171 0.44 6.88 1.07
CA ASN A 171 0.71 8.32 1.12
C ASN A 171 0.64 9.00 -0.25
N HIS A 172 0.76 8.25 -1.33
CA HIS A 172 0.52 8.77 -2.68
C HIS A 172 -0.96 8.80 -3.06
N ASP A 173 -1.83 8.05 -2.35
CA ASP A 173 -3.21 7.88 -2.74
C ASP A 173 -4.11 9.00 -2.19
N SER A 174 -5.07 9.43 -3.01
CA SER A 174 -6.09 10.37 -2.59
C SER A 174 -7.33 9.62 -2.10
N VAL A 175 -7.93 10.11 -1.01
CA VAL A 175 -9.23 9.60 -0.54
C VAL A 175 -10.33 9.73 -1.61
N ARG A 176 -10.14 10.63 -2.58
CA ARG A 176 -11.07 10.80 -3.74
C ARG A 176 -11.14 9.56 -4.61
N MET A 177 -10.14 8.68 -4.58
CA MET A 177 -10.13 7.41 -5.32
C MET A 177 -11.06 6.36 -4.72
N VAL A 178 -11.36 6.44 -3.41
CA VAL A 178 -12.12 5.42 -2.66
C VAL A 178 -13.43 5.02 -3.34
N PRO A 179 -14.35 5.95 -3.67
CA PRO A 179 -15.62 5.54 -4.26
C PRO A 179 -15.48 4.80 -5.60
N THR A 180 -14.51 5.21 -6.44
CA THR A 180 -14.28 4.59 -7.75
C THR A 180 -13.59 3.23 -7.60
N LEU A 181 -12.64 3.09 -6.68
CA LEU A 181 -12.01 1.79 -6.39
C LEU A 181 -13.05 0.79 -5.85
N GLU A 182 -13.98 1.24 -4.99
CA GLU A 182 -15.06 0.39 -4.50
C GLU A 182 -16.05 0.02 -5.62
N ASP A 183 -16.38 0.94 -6.53
CA ASP A 183 -17.18 0.66 -7.72
C ASP A 183 -16.51 -0.39 -8.65
N MET A 184 -15.17 -0.46 -8.69
CA MET A 184 -14.39 -1.50 -9.40
C MET A 184 -14.37 -2.85 -8.68
N GLY A 185 -14.84 -2.92 -7.43
CA GLY A 185 -14.90 -4.15 -6.62
C GLY A 185 -13.68 -4.37 -5.73
N TYR A 186 -12.89 -3.34 -5.44
CA TYR A 186 -11.99 -3.33 -4.27
C TYR A 186 -12.78 -3.03 -3.01
N ARG A 187 -12.39 -3.62 -1.88
CA ARG A 187 -12.97 -3.31 -0.57
C ARG A 187 -11.95 -2.51 0.24
N LEU A 188 -12.13 -1.18 0.30
CA LEU A 188 -11.22 -0.29 1.02
C LEU A 188 -11.46 -0.41 2.53
N LEU A 189 -10.38 -0.61 3.29
CA LEU A 189 -10.42 -0.60 4.75
C LEU A 189 -9.82 0.72 5.27
N MET A 190 -10.69 1.61 5.73
CA MET A 190 -10.36 2.97 6.12
C MET A 190 -10.57 3.16 7.62
N ASN A 191 -9.66 2.62 8.44
CA ASN A 191 -9.78 2.49 9.89
C ASN A 191 -10.97 1.62 10.29
N GLU A 192 -11.04 0.43 9.74
CA GLU A 192 -12.14 -0.52 9.94
C GLU A 192 -11.66 -1.96 9.80
N MET A 193 -12.49 -2.90 10.22
CA MET A 193 -12.25 -4.32 10.16
C MET A 193 -13.41 -5.04 9.48
N VAL A 194 -13.09 -6.15 8.83
CA VAL A 194 -14.06 -7.11 8.30
C VAL A 194 -13.72 -8.52 8.77
N PRO A 195 -14.71 -9.34 9.13
CA PRO A 195 -14.51 -10.76 9.35
C PRO A 195 -14.35 -11.47 7.99
N LEU A 196 -13.30 -12.27 7.84
CA LEU A 196 -13.16 -13.26 6.78
C LEU A 196 -13.77 -14.57 7.29
N GLU A 197 -14.79 -15.06 6.61
CA GLU A 197 -15.53 -16.24 7.06
C GLU A 197 -15.17 -17.48 6.23
N ARG A 198 -14.98 -18.62 6.92
CA ARG A 198 -14.78 -19.94 6.31
C ARG A 198 -15.53 -20.98 7.14
N GLY A 199 -16.73 -21.38 6.70
CA GLY A 199 -17.66 -22.14 7.53
C GLY A 199 -18.02 -21.35 8.79
N ASP A 200 -17.87 -21.95 9.95
CA ASP A 200 -18.13 -21.32 11.26
C ASP A 200 -16.90 -20.58 11.82
N SER A 201 -15.78 -20.58 11.10
CA SER A 201 -14.52 -19.98 11.53
C SER A 201 -14.35 -18.56 10.97
N ARG A 202 -13.64 -17.70 11.73
CA ARG A 202 -13.38 -16.32 11.34
C ARG A 202 -11.92 -15.93 11.55
N LEU A 203 -11.38 -15.14 10.62
CA LEU A 203 -10.22 -14.26 10.79
C LEU A 203 -10.68 -12.82 10.70
N TYR A 204 -9.99 -11.92 11.34
CA TYR A 204 -10.34 -10.50 11.36
C TYR A 204 -9.31 -9.70 10.57
N LEU A 205 -9.72 -9.17 9.43
CA LEU A 205 -8.87 -8.36 8.56
C LEU A 205 -9.15 -6.88 8.85
N ALA A 206 -8.23 -6.22 9.51
CA ALA A 206 -8.27 -4.81 9.81
C ALA A 206 -7.41 -4.01 8.82
N GLY A 207 -7.81 -2.80 8.52
CA GLY A 207 -7.02 -1.87 7.72
C GLY A 207 -7.11 -0.46 8.24
N VAL A 208 -6.00 0.28 8.16
CA VAL A 208 -5.94 1.69 8.56
C VAL A 208 -5.68 2.59 7.37
N ASP A 209 -6.17 3.84 7.45
CA ASP A 209 -5.81 4.92 6.54
C ASP A 209 -4.34 5.33 6.75
N ASP A 210 -3.77 6.16 5.88
CA ASP A 210 -2.36 6.49 5.87
C ASP A 210 -1.83 6.99 7.22
N ALA A 211 -0.79 6.31 7.70
CA ALA A 211 -0.09 6.62 8.95
C ALA A 211 1.20 7.43 8.75
N HIS A 212 1.72 7.51 7.50
CA HIS A 212 2.99 8.17 7.20
C HIS A 212 2.81 9.66 6.96
N TYR A 213 2.08 10.02 5.91
CA TYR A 213 2.01 11.39 5.38
C TYR A 213 0.82 12.18 5.93
N TYR A 214 -0.37 11.61 5.83
CA TYR A 214 -1.60 12.24 6.30
C TYR A 214 -1.86 12.02 7.79
N LYS A 215 -1.31 10.95 8.37
CA LYS A 215 -1.38 10.62 9.82
C LYS A 215 -2.81 10.57 10.35
N VAL A 216 -3.66 9.91 9.60
CA VAL A 216 -5.10 9.77 9.89
C VAL A 216 -5.50 8.32 10.23
N HIS A 217 -4.52 7.46 10.45
CA HIS A 217 -4.74 6.10 10.93
C HIS A 217 -5.41 6.11 12.32
N ASN A 218 -6.25 5.12 12.57
CA ASN A 218 -6.92 4.93 13.85
C ASN A 218 -7.04 3.44 14.18
N LEU A 219 -6.03 2.90 14.88
CA LEU A 219 -5.97 1.50 15.27
C LEU A 219 -7.11 1.10 16.20
N HIS A 220 -7.56 1.98 17.08
CA HIS A 220 -8.69 1.71 17.98
C HIS A 220 -9.94 1.39 17.16
N ARG A 221 -10.29 2.30 16.25
CA ARG A 221 -11.47 2.09 15.40
C ARG A 221 -11.34 0.85 14.51
N ALA A 222 -10.14 0.57 14.01
CA ALA A 222 -9.88 -0.62 13.19
C ALA A 222 -9.92 -1.93 13.98
N GLY A 223 -9.80 -1.88 15.31
CA GLY A 223 -9.75 -3.07 16.17
C GLY A 223 -10.92 -3.24 17.14
N ASP A 224 -11.79 -2.23 17.30
CA ASP A 224 -12.83 -2.21 18.35
C ASP A 224 -13.77 -3.41 18.31
N ASP A 225 -14.08 -3.94 17.14
CA ASP A 225 -15.00 -5.06 16.95
C ASP A 225 -14.29 -6.44 16.85
N ILE A 226 -12.97 -6.50 17.05
CA ILE A 226 -12.24 -7.77 17.09
C ILE A 226 -12.46 -8.42 18.45
N PRO A 227 -13.07 -9.62 18.51
CA PRO A 227 -13.31 -10.29 19.78
C PRO A 227 -12.01 -10.75 20.43
N ALA A 228 -11.99 -10.83 21.75
CA ALA A 228 -10.85 -11.33 22.50
C ALA A 228 -10.49 -12.76 22.05
N GLY A 229 -9.22 -12.98 21.69
CA GLY A 229 -8.73 -14.26 21.15
C GLY A 229 -9.02 -14.48 19.66
N GLY A 230 -9.61 -13.51 18.96
CA GLY A 230 -9.75 -13.56 17.50
C GLY A 230 -8.42 -13.30 16.80
N ILE A 231 -8.04 -14.16 15.85
CA ILE A 231 -6.84 -13.97 15.04
C ILE A 231 -7.02 -12.80 14.09
N SER A 232 -6.13 -11.83 14.17
CA SER A 232 -6.22 -10.54 13.51
C SER A 232 -5.04 -10.23 12.58
N LEU A 233 -5.38 -9.77 11.37
CA LEU A 233 -4.44 -9.32 10.36
C LEU A 233 -4.61 -7.82 10.16
N LEU A 234 -3.53 -7.05 10.29
CA LEU A 234 -3.54 -5.60 10.04
C LEU A 234 -2.91 -5.29 8.68
N LEU A 235 -3.63 -4.52 7.88
CA LEU A 235 -3.11 -3.86 6.70
C LEU A 235 -2.80 -2.40 7.01
N SER A 236 -1.59 -1.99 6.73
CA SER A 236 -1.16 -0.59 6.74
C SER A 236 -0.26 -0.36 5.54
N HIS A 237 -0.25 0.86 5.00
CA HIS A 237 0.71 1.16 3.95
C HIS A 237 2.15 1.15 4.48
N THR A 238 2.40 1.81 5.60
CA THR A 238 3.74 1.97 6.20
C THR A 238 3.97 1.05 7.41
N PRO A 239 5.22 0.58 7.64
CA PRO A 239 5.56 -0.15 8.86
C PRO A 239 5.66 0.74 10.12
N GLU A 240 5.51 2.06 10.03
CA GLU A 240 5.79 3.00 11.13
C GLU A 240 4.98 2.75 12.40
N ILE A 241 3.75 2.27 12.26
CA ILE A 241 2.85 1.95 13.39
C ILE A 241 3.08 0.55 14.01
N TRP A 242 4.21 -0.08 13.69
CA TRP A 242 4.54 -1.44 14.17
C TRP A 242 4.45 -1.59 15.69
N ARG A 243 4.85 -0.54 16.43
CA ARG A 243 4.85 -0.56 17.91
C ARG A 243 3.44 -0.54 18.46
N GLU A 244 2.63 0.38 17.95
CA GLU A 244 1.22 0.51 18.34
C GLU A 244 0.45 -0.76 17.99
N ALA A 245 0.64 -1.31 16.78
CA ALA A 245 0.00 -2.54 16.33
C ALA A 245 0.38 -3.74 17.20
N ALA A 246 1.68 -3.90 17.54
CA ALA A 246 2.15 -4.97 18.41
C ALA A 246 1.59 -4.89 19.84
N HIS A 247 1.46 -3.68 20.40
CA HIS A 247 0.86 -3.47 21.70
C HIS A 247 -0.68 -3.56 21.70
N ALA A 248 -1.29 -3.28 20.55
CA ALA A 248 -2.73 -3.50 20.36
C ALA A 248 -3.10 -4.98 20.23
N GLY A 249 -2.11 -5.87 20.04
CA GLY A 249 -2.31 -7.32 20.05
C GLY A 249 -2.69 -7.90 18.69
N TYR A 250 -2.35 -7.24 17.58
CA TYR A 250 -2.48 -7.84 16.25
C TYR A 250 -1.51 -9.01 16.08
N ASP A 251 -1.95 -10.07 15.39
CA ASP A 251 -1.16 -11.30 15.18
C ASP A 251 -0.25 -11.20 13.95
N LEU A 252 -0.77 -10.57 12.88
CA LEU A 252 -0.06 -10.39 11.61
C LEU A 252 -0.18 -8.95 11.13
N PHE A 253 0.93 -8.40 10.59
CA PHE A 253 0.99 -7.05 10.02
C PHE A 253 1.61 -7.07 8.62
N LEU A 254 0.85 -6.64 7.60
CA LEU A 254 1.31 -6.55 6.20
C LEU A 254 1.39 -5.09 5.77
N CYS A 255 2.53 -4.70 5.19
CA CYS A 255 2.77 -3.33 4.73
C CYS A 255 3.77 -3.24 3.57
N GLY A 256 3.95 -2.03 3.03
CA GLY A 256 4.87 -1.68 1.95
C GLY A 256 5.65 -0.39 2.25
N HIS A 257 5.48 0.63 1.39
CA HIS A 257 5.99 2.00 1.50
C HIS A 257 7.48 2.17 1.27
N THR A 258 8.32 1.36 1.90
CA THR A 258 9.77 1.57 1.93
C THR A 258 10.48 1.26 0.61
N HIS A 259 9.79 0.62 -0.33
CA HIS A 259 10.37 0.03 -1.55
C HIS A 259 11.60 -0.87 -1.29
N GLY A 260 11.82 -1.29 -0.01
CA GLY A 260 13.04 -1.96 0.42
C GLY A 260 14.31 -1.12 0.18
N GLY A 261 14.15 0.20 0.02
CA GLY A 261 15.17 1.17 -0.36
C GLY A 261 15.43 1.28 -1.87
N GLN A 262 14.76 0.48 -2.70
CA GLN A 262 14.78 0.52 -4.19
C GLN A 262 16.18 0.46 -4.84
N LEU A 263 17.13 1.28 -4.35
CA LEU A 263 18.56 1.30 -4.72
C LEU A 263 19.40 0.82 -3.53
N CYS A 264 19.88 -0.39 -3.64
CA CYS A 264 20.66 -1.04 -2.59
C CYS A 264 22.10 -1.29 -3.03
N LEU A 265 23.01 -1.29 -2.05
CA LEU A 265 24.36 -1.82 -2.21
C LEU A 265 24.34 -3.34 -2.45
N PRO A 266 25.47 -3.94 -2.90
CA PRO A 266 25.60 -5.40 -2.93
C PRO A 266 25.18 -6.03 -1.59
N GLY A 267 24.46 -7.15 -1.64
CA GLY A 267 23.86 -7.77 -0.47
C GLY A 267 22.49 -7.21 -0.06
N GLY A 268 21.90 -6.33 -0.88
CA GLY A 268 20.55 -5.80 -0.62
C GLY A 268 20.49 -4.75 0.50
N ILE A 269 21.61 -4.13 0.86
CA ILE A 269 21.68 -3.11 1.91
C ILE A 269 21.12 -1.80 1.35
N PRO A 270 19.97 -1.29 1.87
CA PRO A 270 19.35 -0.07 1.35
C PRO A 270 20.23 1.16 1.63
N LEU A 271 20.36 2.04 0.64
CA LEU A 271 21.01 3.33 0.82
C LEU A 271 20.19 4.22 1.76
N THR A 272 18.88 4.28 1.48
CA THR A 272 17.91 5.00 2.29
C THR A 272 16.67 4.13 2.46
N LEU A 273 15.93 4.35 3.53
CA LEU A 273 14.54 3.92 3.70
C LEU A 273 13.74 5.16 4.05
N ASP A 274 12.69 5.42 3.33
CA ASP A 274 11.79 6.56 3.60
C ASP A 274 10.74 6.11 4.63
N SER A 275 11.19 5.92 5.87
CA SER A 275 10.32 5.49 6.97
C SER A 275 11.03 5.67 8.30
N ASP A 276 10.28 6.09 9.32
CA ASP A 276 10.74 6.24 10.71
C ASP A 276 10.81 4.89 11.48
N CYS A 277 10.69 3.76 10.78
CA CYS A 277 10.83 2.44 11.41
C CYS A 277 12.30 2.00 11.56
N PRO A 278 12.61 1.08 12.50
CA PRO A 278 13.91 0.43 12.53
C PRO A 278 14.23 -0.26 11.20
N ARG A 279 15.46 -0.09 10.68
CA ARG A 279 15.86 -0.62 9.35
C ARG A 279 15.54 -2.12 9.14
N ARG A 280 15.58 -2.93 10.22
CA ARG A 280 15.23 -4.36 10.16
C ARG A 280 13.74 -4.63 9.86
N LEU A 281 12.86 -3.62 10.05
CA LEU A 281 11.43 -3.72 9.74
C LEU A 281 11.10 -3.15 8.34
N GLY A 282 12.07 -2.56 7.68
CA GLY A 282 11.85 -1.89 6.39
C GLY A 282 11.81 -2.84 5.19
N ARG A 283 11.99 -4.15 5.36
CA ARG A 283 11.88 -5.15 4.27
C ARG A 283 11.86 -6.58 4.83
N GLY A 284 11.04 -7.42 4.19
CA GLY A 284 10.98 -8.86 4.46
C GLY A 284 10.23 -9.19 5.75
N LEU A 285 10.43 -10.41 6.24
CA LEU A 285 9.80 -10.92 7.46
C LEU A 285 10.42 -10.31 8.70
N TRP A 286 9.60 -10.00 9.68
CA TRP A 286 10.02 -9.55 11.00
C TRP A 286 9.01 -9.98 12.08
N GLN A 287 9.42 -9.89 13.34
CA GLN A 287 8.58 -10.21 14.49
C GLN A 287 8.84 -9.22 15.65
N VAL A 288 7.77 -8.80 16.32
CA VAL A 288 7.81 -7.91 17.49
C VAL A 288 6.69 -8.28 18.46
N ASN A 289 7.05 -8.58 19.72
CA ASN A 289 6.09 -8.90 20.80
C ASN A 289 5.03 -9.97 20.42
N GLY A 290 5.43 -10.98 19.68
CA GLY A 290 4.53 -12.04 19.21
C GLY A 290 3.88 -11.74 17.86
N MET A 291 3.65 -10.47 17.51
CA MET A 291 3.14 -10.09 16.20
C MET A 291 4.18 -10.42 15.11
N GLN A 292 3.76 -11.16 14.09
CA GLN A 292 4.55 -11.39 12.89
C GLN A 292 4.25 -10.29 11.87
N GLY A 293 5.24 -9.89 11.08
CA GLY A 293 5.03 -8.86 10.07
C GLY A 293 5.83 -9.08 8.81
N TYR A 294 5.39 -8.44 7.75
CA TYR A 294 6.08 -8.41 6.48
C TYR A 294 5.99 -7.02 5.85
N THR A 295 7.16 -6.51 5.50
CA THR A 295 7.27 -5.28 4.70
C THR A 295 7.74 -5.64 3.30
N SER A 296 6.84 -5.56 2.34
CA SER A 296 7.16 -5.82 0.94
C SER A 296 7.95 -4.64 0.34
N PRO A 297 8.96 -4.90 -0.49
CA PRO A 297 9.61 -3.86 -1.30
C PRO A 297 8.74 -3.35 -2.46
N GLY A 298 7.53 -3.89 -2.63
CA GLY A 298 6.59 -3.44 -3.63
C GLY A 298 6.88 -3.91 -5.06
N ALA A 299 5.84 -3.88 -5.89
CA ALA A 299 5.89 -4.32 -7.28
C ALA A 299 6.25 -3.20 -8.27
N GLY A 300 6.00 -1.94 -7.89
CA GLY A 300 6.36 -0.76 -8.69
C GLY A 300 7.70 -0.14 -8.34
N THR A 301 7.81 1.13 -8.66
CA THR A 301 8.98 1.99 -8.35
C THR A 301 8.49 3.38 -7.94
N SER A 302 9.22 4.06 -7.07
CA SER A 302 8.98 5.46 -6.72
C SER A 302 10.06 6.37 -7.31
N VAL A 303 9.74 7.64 -7.55
CA VAL A 303 10.64 8.70 -8.01
C VAL A 303 11.25 8.47 -9.40
N LEU A 304 11.83 7.31 -9.67
CA LEU A 304 12.47 6.92 -10.93
C LEU A 304 12.30 5.43 -11.19
N ASN A 305 11.99 5.06 -12.42
CA ASN A 305 11.80 3.66 -12.82
C ASN A 305 13.14 2.90 -12.90
N VAL A 306 13.68 2.56 -11.73
CA VAL A 306 14.95 1.84 -11.56
C VAL A 306 14.93 0.99 -10.29
N ARG A 307 15.54 -0.18 -10.34
CA ARG A 307 15.79 -1.03 -9.15
C ARG A 307 17.21 -1.60 -9.20
N LEU A 308 17.93 -1.56 -8.08
CA LEU A 308 19.29 -2.12 -8.01
C LEU A 308 19.46 -2.91 -6.71
N ASN A 309 19.79 -4.21 -6.83
CA ASN A 309 19.93 -5.16 -5.73
C ASN A 309 18.71 -5.22 -4.77
N CYS A 310 17.55 -4.83 -5.28
CA CYS A 310 16.27 -4.88 -4.61
C CYS A 310 15.20 -5.10 -5.71
N PRO A 311 14.95 -6.35 -6.12
CA PRO A 311 13.96 -6.64 -7.16
C PRO A 311 12.55 -6.22 -6.70
N PRO A 312 11.67 -5.83 -7.63
CA PRO A 312 10.26 -5.68 -7.33
C PRO A 312 9.65 -7.06 -7.11
N GLU A 313 8.60 -7.13 -6.29
CA GLU A 313 7.98 -8.42 -5.97
C GLU A 313 6.47 -8.35 -5.84
N VAL A 314 5.84 -9.49 -6.02
CA VAL A 314 4.52 -9.84 -5.53
C VAL A 314 4.68 -10.97 -4.52
N THR A 315 3.86 -11.01 -3.47
CA THR A 315 4.10 -11.95 -2.37
C THR A 315 2.88 -12.84 -2.13
N ILE A 316 3.11 -14.13 -1.94
CA ILE A 316 2.11 -15.08 -1.44
C ILE A 316 2.44 -15.41 0.02
N HIS A 317 1.53 -15.11 0.91
CA HIS A 317 1.60 -15.48 2.32
C HIS A 317 0.70 -16.67 2.60
N THR A 318 1.25 -17.74 3.16
CA THR A 318 0.49 -18.91 3.59
C THR A 318 0.34 -18.90 5.10
N LEU A 319 -0.89 -19.00 5.59
CA LEU A 319 -1.17 -19.12 7.02
C LEU A 319 -1.18 -20.60 7.44
N THR A 320 -0.57 -20.92 8.58
CA THR A 320 -0.54 -22.27 9.14
C THR A 320 -0.57 -22.21 10.66
N ARG A 321 -1.10 -23.28 11.26
CA ARG A 321 -1.07 -23.44 12.72
C ARG A 321 0.30 -23.86 13.26
N GLY A 322 1.17 -24.32 12.37
CA GLY A 322 2.41 -24.96 12.74
C GLY A 322 2.24 -26.43 13.13
N PRO A 323 3.34 -27.11 13.44
CA PRO A 323 3.34 -28.53 13.82
C PRO A 323 2.71 -28.77 15.17
#